data_e563c1ea439694b20f4100d84c01cb8d
#
_entry.id   e563c1ea439694b20f4100d84c01cb8d
#
_cell.length_a   1.000
_cell.length_b   1.000
_cell.length_c   1.000
_cell.angle_alpha   90.00
_cell.angle_beta   90.00
_cell.angle_gamma   90.00
#
_symmetry.space_group_name_H-M   'P 1'
#
loop_
_entity.id
_entity.type
_entity.pdbx_description
1 polymer ?
#
loop_
_entity_poly.entity_id
_entity_poly.type
_entity_poly.pdbx_seq_one_letter_code
_entity_poly.pdbx_strand_id
1 'polypeptide(L)'
;MTRHFRPRVKFRLVVSGLILCLLTAGGCGSARVVPKSSGIDENLIRLNRSARIAYDNGQLEQAANLYRQALDRAYLRDDRQAVVDAQYNLAVCMLGVRSYDKALERVHQAQNELARGDQSVSADILFLEAAILFRTGKPDKAWQITDEILSVSEKPPVAVESKTHFLRGLIADQRGDTGQLGREIDALAKSDNPGRQADREELTGRLAMAEGNWEAAVEAFDHSTRLRRENLNYGEMAQSLALAADACRQAGKPSEAANRYFWAGRCAVLQGKIQDAKKWLNSAAQLAGQAGDEPLKQEVHSFIKSMPTP
;
A
#
# COMPACT_ATOMS: atom_id res chain seq x y z
N MET A 1 52.58 31.66 28.96
CA MET A 1 52.48 32.75 29.97
C MET A 1 51.20 32.50 30.71
N THR A 2 51.36 31.90 31.91
CA THR A 2 51.16 32.43 33.28
C THR A 2 49.70 32.68 33.59
N ARG A 3 49.13 32.10 34.54
CA ARG A 3 49.24 31.59 35.93
C ARG A 3 47.83 31.65 36.54
N HIS A 4 47.36 30.54 37.10
CA HIS A 4 47.01 30.34 38.50
C HIS A 4 46.18 31.40 39.22
N PHE A 5 45.01 30.99 39.81
CA PHE A 5 44.91 31.00 41.28
C PHE A 5 43.60 30.30 41.75
N ARG A 6 43.77 29.28 42.59
CA ARG A 6 42.75 28.86 43.59
C ARG A 6 43.06 29.62 44.88
N PRO A 7 42.08 29.78 45.77
CA PRO A 7 42.32 29.16 47.06
C PRO A 7 41.11 28.44 47.68
N ARG A 8 41.51 27.53 48.53
CA ARG A 8 40.76 26.78 49.54
C ARG A 8 40.43 27.65 50.74
N VAL A 9 39.58 27.09 51.65
CA VAL A 9 39.55 27.18 53.13
C VAL A 9 38.12 27.51 53.61
N LYS A 10 37.52 26.93 54.63
CA LYS A 10 37.74 25.93 55.70
C LYS A 10 36.39 25.60 56.35
N PHE A 11 36.34 24.42 56.86
CA PHE A 11 35.56 23.81 57.90
C PHE A 11 35.13 24.69 59.08
N ARG A 12 33.88 24.55 59.56
CA ARG A 12 33.58 24.56 61.00
C ARG A 12 32.31 23.77 61.32
N LEU A 13 32.46 22.71 62.04
CA LEU A 13 31.43 22.00 62.84
C LEU A 13 30.97 22.88 64.00
N VAL A 14 29.66 22.86 64.27
CA VAL A 14 29.14 22.99 65.61
C VAL A 14 28.00 22.01 65.83
N VAL A 15 28.15 21.24 66.89
CA VAL A 15 27.26 20.22 67.43
C VAL A 15 26.30 20.87 68.42
N SER A 16 25.11 20.32 68.52
CA SER A 16 24.27 20.15 69.70
C SER A 16 22.80 20.59 69.52
N GLY A 17 21.94 19.68 69.90
CA GLY A 17 20.59 20.00 70.35
C GLY A 17 19.50 18.96 70.03
N LEU A 18 19.48 17.92 70.88
CA LEU A 18 18.38 16.94 70.97
C LEU A 18 17.07 17.64 71.37
N ILE A 19 15.96 17.45 70.68
CA ILE A 19 14.61 17.39 71.29
C ILE A 19 13.76 16.42 70.48
N LEU A 20 13.27 15.43 71.14
CA LEU A 20 12.32 14.38 70.79
C LEU A 20 10.89 14.97 70.79
N CYS A 21 10.16 14.89 69.69
CA CYS A 21 8.72 14.95 69.69
C CYS A 21 8.10 14.00 68.67
N LEU A 22 7.59 12.93 69.20
CA LEU A 22 6.66 12.01 68.51
C LEU A 22 5.37 12.74 68.23
N LEU A 23 4.99 12.90 66.97
CA LEU A 23 3.61 13.06 66.55
C LEU A 23 3.36 12.22 65.31
N THR A 24 2.61 11.14 65.50
CA THR A 24 1.99 10.31 64.52
C THR A 24 0.96 11.13 63.75
N ALA A 25 1.22 11.41 62.48
CA ALA A 25 0.21 11.84 61.53
C ALA A 25 0.26 10.88 60.34
N GLY A 26 -0.78 10.06 60.26
CA GLY A 26 -0.99 9.19 59.12
C GLY A 26 -1.11 10.00 57.82
N GLY A 27 -0.06 10.01 57.04
CA GLY A 27 -0.06 10.49 55.67
C GLY A 27 -0.47 9.34 54.75
N CYS A 28 -1.69 9.38 54.23
CA CYS A 28 -2.03 8.63 53.03
C CYS A 28 -1.07 9.04 51.93
N GLY A 29 0.01 8.29 51.77
CA GLY A 29 0.83 8.38 50.60
C GLY A 29 0.02 7.91 49.39
N SER A 30 -0.53 8.86 48.63
CA SER A 30 -0.96 8.59 47.29
C SER A 30 0.26 8.11 46.55
N ALA A 31 0.39 6.79 46.35
CA ALA A 31 1.37 6.22 45.46
C ALA A 31 1.16 6.93 44.12
N ARG A 32 2.09 7.81 43.72
CA ARG A 32 2.19 8.24 42.34
C ARG A 32 2.30 6.96 41.54
N VAL A 33 1.22 6.63 40.85
CA VAL A 33 1.26 5.63 39.79
C VAL A 33 2.24 6.20 38.77
N VAL A 34 3.51 5.82 38.89
CA VAL A 34 4.47 6.04 37.82
C VAL A 34 3.85 5.31 36.63
N PRO A 35 3.53 6.00 35.54
CA PRO A 35 3.04 5.31 34.36
C PRO A 35 4.10 4.25 34.04
N LYS A 36 3.71 2.98 34.13
CA LYS A 36 4.55 1.85 33.77
C LYS A 36 5.00 2.18 32.35
N SER A 37 6.29 2.50 32.16
CA SER A 37 6.83 2.64 30.83
C SER A 37 6.30 1.46 30.05
N SER A 38 5.59 1.69 28.97
CA SER A 38 5.02 0.63 28.16
C SER A 38 6.19 -0.20 27.65
N GLY A 39 6.52 -1.27 28.37
CA GLY A 39 7.61 -2.15 28.00
C GLY A 39 7.39 -2.61 26.56
N ILE A 40 8.46 -2.68 25.79
CA ILE A 40 8.43 -3.16 24.39
C ILE A 40 7.64 -4.48 24.37
N ASP A 41 6.57 -4.52 23.59
CA ASP A 41 5.77 -5.74 23.42
C ASP A 41 6.36 -6.60 22.29
N GLU A 42 7.26 -7.50 22.68
CA GLU A 42 7.91 -8.41 21.73
C GLU A 42 6.91 -9.28 20.95
N ASN A 43 5.77 -9.64 21.56
CA ASN A 43 4.72 -10.41 20.87
C ASN A 43 4.03 -9.58 19.79
N LEU A 44 3.71 -8.32 20.06
CA LEU A 44 3.13 -7.40 19.09
C LEU A 44 4.09 -7.18 17.91
N ILE A 45 5.38 -6.94 18.20
CA ILE A 45 6.42 -6.79 17.18
C ILE A 45 6.53 -8.06 16.32
N ARG A 46 6.54 -9.24 16.96
CA ARG A 46 6.61 -10.52 16.26
C ARG A 46 5.40 -10.74 15.37
N LEU A 47 4.19 -10.45 15.84
CA LEU A 47 2.95 -10.59 15.06
C LEU A 47 2.99 -9.68 13.83
N ASN A 48 3.34 -8.41 13.98
CA ASN A 48 3.44 -7.45 12.88
C ASN A 48 4.50 -7.87 11.85
N ARG A 49 5.67 -8.34 12.31
CA ARG A 49 6.72 -8.84 11.40
C ARG A 49 6.25 -10.07 10.62
N SER A 50 5.64 -11.04 11.29
CA SER A 50 5.13 -12.25 10.65
C SER A 50 4.00 -11.95 9.67
N ALA A 51 3.11 -11.03 10.03
CA ALA A 51 2.03 -10.56 9.16
C ALA A 51 2.58 -9.90 7.89
N ARG A 52 3.59 -9.04 8.03
CA ARG A 52 4.25 -8.41 6.89
C ARG A 52 4.89 -9.42 5.96
N ILE A 53 5.63 -10.40 6.50
CA ILE A 53 6.23 -11.48 5.69
C ILE A 53 5.14 -12.27 4.95
N ALA A 54 4.03 -12.60 5.61
CA ALA A 54 2.92 -13.29 4.95
C ALA A 54 2.31 -12.42 3.83
N TYR A 55 2.14 -11.11 4.07
CA TYR A 55 1.67 -10.16 3.06
C TYR A 55 2.61 -10.09 1.85
N ASP A 56 3.91 -9.92 2.08
CA ASP A 56 4.93 -9.83 1.03
C ASP A 56 5.00 -11.13 0.19
N ASN A 57 4.66 -12.27 0.79
CA ASN A 57 4.53 -13.56 0.11
C ASN A 57 3.16 -13.78 -0.58
N GLY A 58 2.26 -12.79 -0.58
CA GLY A 58 0.92 -12.90 -1.16
C GLY A 58 -0.08 -13.73 -0.35
N GLN A 59 0.26 -14.15 0.86
CA GLN A 59 -0.58 -14.93 1.78
C GLN A 59 -1.52 -13.99 2.55
N LEU A 60 -2.43 -13.32 1.83
CA LEU A 60 -3.21 -12.20 2.36
C LEU A 60 -4.14 -12.60 3.51
N GLU A 61 -4.77 -13.78 3.47
CA GLU A 61 -5.63 -14.28 4.55
C GLU A 61 -4.82 -14.57 5.82
N GLN A 62 -3.62 -15.13 5.66
CA GLN A 62 -2.72 -15.39 6.79
C GLN A 62 -2.22 -14.06 7.38
N ALA A 63 -1.83 -13.11 6.53
CA ALA A 63 -1.45 -11.77 6.98
C ALA A 63 -2.59 -11.09 7.76
N ALA A 64 -3.82 -11.13 7.23
CA ALA A 64 -5.00 -10.59 7.90
C ALA A 64 -5.26 -11.24 9.26
N ASN A 65 -5.05 -12.55 9.38
CA ASN A 65 -5.22 -13.26 10.66
C ASN A 65 -4.18 -12.80 11.70
N LEU A 66 -2.92 -12.65 11.29
CA LEU A 66 -1.85 -12.17 12.16
C LEU A 66 -2.04 -10.70 12.57
N TYR A 67 -2.47 -9.83 11.65
CA TYR A 67 -2.81 -8.44 11.98
C TYR A 67 -4.04 -8.35 12.91
N ARG A 68 -5.00 -9.28 12.83
CA ARG A 68 -6.11 -9.34 13.80
C ARG A 68 -5.60 -9.66 15.20
N GLN A 69 -4.69 -10.62 15.34
CA GLN A 69 -4.06 -10.92 16.63
C GLN A 69 -3.25 -9.73 17.16
N ALA A 70 -2.57 -8.99 16.26
CA ALA A 70 -1.88 -7.76 16.63
C ALA A 70 -2.84 -6.69 17.13
N LEU A 71 -4.00 -6.54 16.47
CA LEU A 71 -5.08 -5.64 16.87
C LEU A 71 -5.62 -5.96 18.26
N ASP A 72 -5.95 -7.24 18.53
CA ASP A 72 -6.43 -7.68 19.84
C ASP A 72 -5.42 -7.35 20.93
N ARG A 73 -4.13 -7.54 20.63
CA ARG A 73 -3.06 -7.21 21.56
C ARG A 73 -2.88 -5.71 21.77
N ALA A 74 -3.05 -4.91 20.73
CA ALA A 74 -3.01 -3.45 20.83
C ALA A 74 -4.15 -2.92 21.73
N TYR A 75 -5.36 -3.47 21.60
CA TYR A 75 -6.48 -3.15 22.50
C TYR A 75 -6.21 -3.52 23.96
N LEU A 76 -5.64 -4.70 24.23
CA LEU A 76 -5.28 -5.12 25.60
C LEU A 76 -4.27 -4.19 26.27
N ARG A 77 -3.51 -3.42 25.49
CA ARG A 77 -2.49 -2.49 25.96
C ARG A 77 -2.95 -1.04 26.00
N ASP A 78 -4.15 -0.77 25.49
CA ASP A 78 -4.63 0.61 25.25
C ASP A 78 -3.61 1.42 24.40
N ASP A 79 -2.99 0.72 23.42
CA ASP A 79 -2.00 1.31 22.50
C ASP A 79 -2.71 1.77 21.23
N ARG A 80 -3.18 3.01 21.25
CA ARG A 80 -3.97 3.60 20.17
C ARG A 80 -3.23 3.57 18.83
N GLN A 81 -1.94 3.90 18.81
CA GLN A 81 -1.20 3.91 17.55
C GLN A 81 -1.10 2.49 16.96
N ALA A 82 -0.84 1.49 17.78
CA ALA A 82 -0.83 0.10 17.35
C ALA A 82 -2.21 -0.37 16.86
N VAL A 83 -3.31 0.14 17.44
CA VAL A 83 -4.68 -0.12 16.95
C VAL A 83 -4.86 0.47 15.54
N VAL A 84 -4.49 1.73 15.33
CA VAL A 84 -4.57 2.40 14.02
C VAL A 84 -3.77 1.64 12.98
N ASP A 85 -2.52 1.29 13.29
CA ASP A 85 -1.62 0.55 12.39
C ASP A 85 -2.18 -0.83 12.02
N ALA A 86 -2.74 -1.56 12.99
CA ALA A 86 -3.34 -2.87 12.76
C ALA A 86 -4.62 -2.76 11.90
N GLN A 87 -5.48 -1.77 12.15
CA GLN A 87 -6.68 -1.53 11.33
C GLN A 87 -6.31 -1.18 9.89
N TYR A 88 -5.31 -0.30 9.69
CA TYR A 88 -4.78 0.04 8.38
C TYR A 88 -4.27 -1.20 7.63
N ASN A 89 -3.42 -2.01 8.26
CA ASN A 89 -2.86 -3.21 7.66
C ASN A 89 -3.92 -4.28 7.34
N LEU A 90 -4.96 -4.41 8.20
CA LEU A 90 -6.12 -5.25 7.91
C LEU A 90 -6.88 -4.75 6.69
N ALA A 91 -7.10 -3.43 6.56
CA ALA A 91 -7.75 -2.85 5.39
C ALA A 91 -6.97 -3.14 4.10
N VAL A 92 -5.64 -3.02 4.14
CA VAL A 92 -4.76 -3.35 3.00
C VAL A 92 -4.90 -4.83 2.60
N CYS A 93 -4.90 -5.76 3.57
CA CYS A 93 -5.11 -7.18 3.27
C CYS A 93 -6.49 -7.43 2.65
N MET A 94 -7.55 -6.82 3.21
CA MET A 94 -8.92 -6.96 2.73
C MET A 94 -9.13 -6.36 1.33
N LEU A 95 -8.46 -5.24 1.02
CA LEU A 95 -8.41 -4.69 -0.34
C LEU A 95 -7.78 -5.68 -1.31
N GLY A 96 -6.68 -6.33 -0.91
CA GLY A 96 -6.00 -7.34 -1.73
C GLY A 96 -6.86 -8.57 -2.06
N VAL A 97 -7.67 -9.04 -1.11
CA VAL A 97 -8.64 -10.13 -1.33
C VAL A 97 -10.00 -9.65 -1.86
N ARG A 98 -10.09 -8.40 -2.29
CA ARG A 98 -11.31 -7.76 -2.86
C ARG A 98 -12.52 -7.73 -1.91
N SER A 99 -12.31 -7.81 -0.60
CA SER A 99 -13.34 -7.62 0.42
C SER A 99 -13.51 -6.12 0.74
N TYR A 100 -13.99 -5.37 -0.24
CA TYR A 100 -13.98 -3.91 -0.21
C TYR A 100 -14.77 -3.29 0.95
N ASP A 101 -15.95 -3.81 1.26
CA ASP A 101 -16.77 -3.30 2.36
C ASP A 101 -16.06 -3.46 3.71
N LYS A 102 -15.44 -4.62 3.94
CA LYS A 102 -14.65 -4.87 5.14
C LYS A 102 -13.39 -4.00 5.19
N ALA A 103 -12.74 -3.77 4.03
CA ALA A 103 -11.60 -2.88 3.95
C ALA A 103 -11.99 -1.45 4.35
N LEU A 104 -13.11 -0.93 3.83
CA LEU A 104 -13.61 0.40 4.16
C LEU A 104 -13.99 0.52 5.64
N GLU A 105 -14.64 -0.50 6.21
CA GLU A 105 -14.95 -0.57 7.64
C GLU A 105 -13.67 -0.41 8.49
N ARG A 106 -12.58 -1.11 8.14
CA ARG A 106 -11.30 -1.02 8.86
C ARG A 106 -10.66 0.35 8.74
N VAL A 107 -10.74 0.98 7.58
CA VAL A 107 -10.29 2.37 7.38
C VAL A 107 -11.05 3.31 8.31
N HIS A 108 -12.38 3.23 8.35
CA HIS A 108 -13.18 4.08 9.23
C HIS A 108 -12.90 3.82 10.72
N GLN A 109 -12.59 2.58 11.11
CA GLN A 109 -12.17 2.28 12.48
C GLN A 109 -10.82 2.93 12.82
N ALA A 110 -9.84 2.91 11.90
CA ALA A 110 -8.58 3.64 12.07
C ALA A 110 -8.80 5.16 12.21
N GLN A 111 -9.64 5.75 11.37
CA GLN A 111 -9.99 7.18 11.43
C GLN A 111 -10.66 7.54 12.76
N ASN A 112 -11.59 6.71 13.23
CA ASN A 112 -12.27 6.92 14.50
C ASN A 112 -11.31 6.86 15.70
N GLU A 113 -10.30 5.98 15.67
CA GLU A 113 -9.29 5.92 16.73
C GLU A 113 -8.38 7.16 16.73
N LEU A 114 -8.02 7.69 15.55
CA LEU A 114 -7.29 8.95 15.44
C LEU A 114 -8.12 10.12 15.99
N ALA A 115 -9.40 10.21 15.60
CA ALA A 115 -10.30 11.27 16.07
C ALA A 115 -10.48 11.27 17.60
N ARG A 116 -10.53 10.09 18.24
CA ARG A 116 -10.57 9.99 19.72
C ARG A 116 -9.30 10.52 20.40
N GLY A 117 -8.21 10.63 19.66
CA GLY A 117 -6.94 11.14 20.13
C GLY A 117 -6.63 12.56 19.67
N ASP A 118 -7.62 13.29 19.13
CA ASP A 118 -7.45 14.61 18.52
C ASP A 118 -6.31 14.63 17.47
N GLN A 119 -6.10 13.50 16.78
CA GLN A 119 -5.09 13.36 15.73
C GLN A 119 -5.73 13.49 14.36
N SER A 120 -5.04 14.16 13.44
CA SER A 120 -5.43 14.22 12.03
C SER A 120 -5.27 12.87 11.34
N VAL A 121 -6.11 12.62 10.34
CA VAL A 121 -6.00 11.40 9.52
C VAL A 121 -4.76 11.51 8.63
N SER A 122 -3.93 10.48 8.63
CA SER A 122 -2.73 10.46 7.78
C SER A 122 -3.07 10.31 6.31
N ALA A 123 -2.22 10.85 5.45
CA ALA A 123 -2.37 10.76 4.00
C ALA A 123 -2.41 9.30 3.48
N ASP A 124 -1.75 8.36 4.16
CA ASP A 124 -1.79 6.93 3.82
C ASP A 124 -3.19 6.33 4.02
N ILE A 125 -3.87 6.69 5.12
CA ILE A 125 -5.23 6.21 5.42
C ILE A 125 -6.23 6.82 4.44
N LEU A 126 -6.12 8.12 4.14
CA LEU A 126 -6.94 8.79 3.13
C LEU A 126 -6.74 8.18 1.75
N PHE A 127 -5.48 7.92 1.36
CA PHE A 127 -5.19 7.26 0.09
C PHE A 127 -5.80 5.85 0.01
N LEU A 128 -5.72 5.07 1.09
CA LEU A 128 -6.32 3.73 1.14
C LEU A 128 -7.85 3.81 0.97
N GLU A 129 -8.51 4.77 1.61
CA GLU A 129 -9.95 5.03 1.43
C GLU A 129 -10.27 5.36 -0.03
N ALA A 130 -9.54 6.30 -0.63
CA ALA A 130 -9.72 6.69 -2.03
C ALA A 130 -9.55 5.50 -2.97
N ALA A 131 -8.53 4.65 -2.75
CA ALA A 131 -8.29 3.45 -3.55
C ALA A 131 -9.44 2.44 -3.44
N ILE A 132 -10.00 2.22 -2.24
CA ILE A 132 -11.16 1.34 -2.03
C ILE A 132 -12.39 1.92 -2.73
N LEU A 133 -12.65 3.22 -2.59
CA LEU A 133 -13.78 3.89 -3.23
C LEU A 133 -13.70 3.81 -4.76
N PHE A 134 -12.52 4.00 -5.34
CA PHE A 134 -12.31 3.81 -6.77
C PHE A 134 -12.63 2.37 -7.20
N ARG A 135 -12.14 1.36 -6.47
CA ARG A 135 -12.40 -0.06 -6.75
C ARG A 135 -13.87 -0.46 -6.60
N THR A 136 -14.64 0.28 -5.82
CA THR A 136 -16.09 0.07 -5.63
C THR A 136 -16.96 0.92 -6.56
N GLY A 137 -16.38 1.53 -7.60
CA GLY A 137 -17.12 2.30 -8.59
C GLY A 137 -17.61 3.67 -8.08
N LYS A 138 -16.90 4.27 -7.15
CA LYS A 138 -17.19 5.61 -6.59
C LYS A 138 -16.05 6.60 -6.92
N PRO A 139 -15.73 6.81 -8.23
CA PRO A 139 -14.57 7.60 -8.63
C PRO A 139 -14.66 9.07 -8.21
N ASP A 140 -15.86 9.64 -8.08
CA ASP A 140 -16.02 11.04 -7.68
C ASP A 140 -15.65 11.24 -6.21
N LYS A 141 -16.03 10.30 -5.33
CA LYS A 141 -15.62 10.33 -3.92
C LYS A 141 -14.11 10.09 -3.77
N ALA A 142 -13.57 9.14 -4.53
CA ALA A 142 -12.13 8.91 -4.55
C ALA A 142 -11.37 10.17 -4.99
N TRP A 143 -11.87 10.87 -6.00
CA TRP A 143 -11.30 12.13 -6.48
C TRP A 143 -11.26 13.19 -5.38
N GLN A 144 -12.40 13.41 -4.67
CA GLN A 144 -12.47 14.39 -3.58
C GLN A 144 -11.42 14.13 -2.49
N ILE A 145 -11.23 12.86 -2.09
CA ILE A 145 -10.22 12.51 -1.10
C ILE A 145 -8.80 12.73 -1.65
N THR A 146 -8.57 12.46 -2.94
CA THR A 146 -7.26 12.74 -3.55
C THR A 146 -6.96 14.23 -3.64
N ASP A 147 -7.97 15.08 -3.82
CA ASP A 147 -7.83 16.54 -3.74
C ASP A 147 -7.47 16.97 -2.30
N GLU A 148 -8.11 16.39 -1.29
CA GLU A 148 -7.76 16.63 0.11
C GLU A 148 -6.28 16.28 0.37
N ILE A 149 -5.82 15.09 -0.04
CA ILE A 149 -4.42 14.66 0.15
C ILE A 149 -3.43 15.65 -0.49
N LEU A 150 -3.71 16.17 -1.68
CA LEU A 150 -2.80 17.03 -2.43
C LEU A 150 -2.90 18.51 -2.05
N SER A 151 -3.96 18.92 -1.35
CA SER A 151 -4.22 20.32 -0.97
C SER A 151 -3.69 20.71 0.41
N VAL A 152 -3.27 19.73 1.25
CA VAL A 152 -2.76 20.04 2.59
C VAL A 152 -1.48 20.86 2.53
N SER A 153 -1.33 21.80 3.50
CA SER A 153 -0.16 22.69 3.56
C SER A 153 1.15 21.94 3.78
N GLU A 154 1.12 20.84 4.49
CA GLU A 154 2.24 19.92 4.66
C GLU A 154 2.18 18.86 3.56
N LYS A 155 3.19 18.84 2.68
CA LYS A 155 3.23 17.87 1.58
C LYS A 155 3.16 16.44 2.11
N PRO A 156 2.31 15.60 1.51
CA PRO A 156 2.28 14.19 1.85
C PRO A 156 3.63 13.51 1.57
N PRO A 157 3.92 12.37 2.23
CA PRO A 157 5.10 11.59 1.89
C PRO A 157 5.16 11.32 0.39
N VAL A 158 6.36 11.45 -0.17
CA VAL A 158 6.60 11.35 -1.62
C VAL A 158 6.02 10.07 -2.25
N ALA A 159 5.96 8.98 -1.48
CA ALA A 159 5.35 7.72 -1.93
C ALA A 159 3.81 7.83 -2.02
N VAL A 160 3.16 8.53 -1.10
CA VAL A 160 1.70 8.74 -1.10
C VAL A 160 1.31 9.71 -2.21
N GLU A 161 2.05 10.82 -2.35
CA GLU A 161 1.84 11.79 -3.43
C GLU A 161 1.82 11.11 -4.80
N SER A 162 2.80 10.24 -5.08
CA SER A 162 2.89 9.55 -6.36
C SER A 162 1.74 8.57 -6.58
N LYS A 163 1.41 7.78 -5.58
CA LYS A 163 0.25 6.86 -5.66
C LYS A 163 -1.05 7.62 -5.86
N THR A 164 -1.16 8.82 -5.27
CA THR A 164 -2.32 9.69 -5.42
C THR A 164 -2.42 10.21 -6.86
N HIS A 165 -1.33 10.67 -7.45
CA HIS A 165 -1.30 11.06 -8.87
C HIS A 165 -1.62 9.89 -9.80
N PHE A 166 -1.09 8.70 -9.53
CA PHE A 166 -1.43 7.51 -10.30
C PHE A 166 -2.93 7.18 -10.22
N LEU A 167 -3.51 7.18 -9.01
CA LEU A 167 -4.94 6.94 -8.83
C LEU A 167 -5.80 7.99 -9.55
N ARG A 168 -5.42 9.27 -9.50
CA ARG A 168 -6.09 10.35 -10.25
C ARG A 168 -6.01 10.12 -11.75
N GLY A 169 -4.86 9.66 -12.25
CA GLY A 169 -4.70 9.27 -13.65
C GLY A 169 -5.66 8.14 -14.06
N LEU A 170 -5.82 7.12 -13.21
CA LEU A 170 -6.79 6.03 -13.46
C LEU A 170 -8.24 6.54 -13.44
N ILE A 171 -8.57 7.50 -12.56
CA ILE A 171 -9.89 8.11 -12.52
C ILE A 171 -10.14 8.96 -13.78
N ALA A 172 -9.14 9.71 -14.22
CA ALA A 172 -9.20 10.53 -15.43
C ALA A 172 -9.40 9.65 -16.69
N ASP A 173 -8.65 8.55 -16.81
CA ASP A 173 -8.80 7.54 -17.86
C ASP A 173 -10.24 6.98 -17.88
N GLN A 174 -10.77 6.57 -16.73
CA GLN A 174 -12.14 6.07 -16.62
C GLN A 174 -13.20 7.10 -17.04
N ARG A 175 -12.94 8.40 -16.85
CA ARG A 175 -13.82 9.51 -17.26
C ARG A 175 -13.62 9.94 -18.72
N GLY A 176 -12.59 9.42 -19.39
CA GLY A 176 -12.21 9.89 -20.72
C GLY A 176 -11.61 11.30 -20.73
N ASP A 177 -11.15 11.81 -19.57
CA ASP A 177 -10.50 13.12 -19.45
C ASP A 177 -9.01 13.02 -19.76
N THR A 178 -8.67 13.03 -21.04
CA THR A 178 -7.29 12.94 -21.54
C THR A 178 -6.44 14.13 -21.08
N GLY A 179 -7.04 15.32 -20.90
CA GLY A 179 -6.33 16.50 -20.41
C GLY A 179 -5.91 16.35 -18.97
N GLN A 180 -6.76 15.83 -18.09
CA GLN A 180 -6.38 15.53 -16.71
C GLN A 180 -5.39 14.37 -16.63
N LEU A 181 -5.60 13.32 -17.45
CA LEU A 181 -4.66 12.19 -17.52
C LEU A 181 -3.25 12.65 -17.88
N GLY A 182 -3.10 13.57 -18.83
CA GLY A 182 -1.81 14.18 -19.19
C GLY A 182 -1.17 14.92 -18.01
N ARG A 183 -1.94 15.69 -17.24
CA ARG A 183 -1.42 16.41 -16.04
C ARG A 183 -0.89 15.44 -14.97
N GLU A 184 -1.56 14.31 -14.77
CA GLU A 184 -1.10 13.31 -13.79
C GLU A 184 0.17 12.58 -14.27
N ILE A 185 0.32 12.34 -15.57
CA ILE A 185 1.57 11.82 -16.18
C ILE A 185 2.73 12.80 -15.92
N ASP A 186 2.51 14.10 -16.14
CA ASP A 186 3.53 15.15 -15.90
C ASP A 186 3.92 15.24 -14.42
N ALA A 187 2.96 15.08 -13.51
CA ALA A 187 3.23 15.05 -12.07
C ALA A 187 4.15 13.89 -11.66
N LEU A 188 4.01 12.73 -12.31
CA LEU A 188 4.86 11.56 -12.08
C LEU A 188 6.24 11.66 -12.76
N ALA A 189 6.41 12.53 -13.78
CA ALA A 189 7.64 12.67 -14.55
C ALA A 189 8.86 13.15 -13.73
N LYS A 190 8.63 13.77 -12.57
CA LYS A 190 9.66 14.40 -11.73
C LYS A 190 10.42 13.41 -10.84
N SER A 191 10.31 12.12 -11.08
CA SER A 191 10.86 11.10 -10.18
C SER A 191 11.74 10.09 -10.88
N ASP A 192 12.92 9.86 -10.30
CA ASP A 192 13.84 8.77 -10.71
C ASP A 192 13.49 7.41 -10.08
N ASN A 193 12.43 7.33 -9.28
CA ASN A 193 12.00 6.08 -8.67
C ASN A 193 11.41 5.14 -9.74
N PRO A 194 11.96 3.93 -9.94
CA PRO A 194 11.52 3.02 -10.99
C PRO A 194 10.05 2.60 -10.91
N GLY A 195 9.49 2.50 -9.68
CA GLY A 195 8.07 2.21 -9.49
C GLY A 195 7.17 3.32 -10.03
N ARG A 196 7.54 4.58 -9.82
CA ARG A 196 6.82 5.74 -10.36
C ARG A 196 6.98 5.87 -11.88
N GLN A 197 8.16 5.53 -12.39
CA GLN A 197 8.36 5.47 -13.83
C GLN A 197 7.43 4.42 -14.44
N ALA A 198 7.28 3.25 -13.82
CA ALA A 198 6.37 2.22 -14.26
C ALA A 198 4.89 2.68 -14.25
N ASP A 199 4.49 3.40 -13.20
CA ASP A 199 3.14 3.97 -13.08
C ASP A 199 2.89 5.05 -14.14
N ARG A 200 3.88 5.92 -14.36
CA ARG A 200 3.84 6.92 -15.42
C ARG A 200 3.69 6.28 -16.81
N GLU A 201 4.49 5.25 -17.10
CA GLU A 201 4.41 4.53 -18.37
C GLU A 201 3.06 3.83 -18.55
N GLU A 202 2.46 3.30 -17.47
CA GLU A 202 1.09 2.76 -17.55
C GLU A 202 0.08 3.84 -17.94
N LEU A 203 0.12 5.03 -17.30
CA LEU A 203 -0.78 6.12 -17.64
C LEU A 203 -0.52 6.65 -19.06
N THR A 204 0.74 6.71 -19.50
CA THR A 204 1.10 7.07 -20.87
C THR A 204 0.50 6.10 -21.89
N GLY A 205 0.57 4.80 -21.62
CA GLY A 205 -0.06 3.79 -22.45
C GLY A 205 -1.60 3.94 -22.50
N ARG A 206 -2.23 4.27 -21.37
CA ARG A 206 -3.68 4.53 -21.30
C ARG A 206 -4.08 5.77 -22.10
N LEU A 207 -3.29 6.84 -22.03
CA LEU A 207 -3.50 8.03 -22.84
C LEU A 207 -3.40 7.70 -24.33
N ALA A 208 -2.36 6.99 -24.75
CA ALA A 208 -2.20 6.55 -26.13
C ALA A 208 -3.35 5.65 -26.60
N MET A 209 -3.89 4.77 -25.72
CA MET A 209 -5.11 3.99 -26.02
C MET A 209 -6.32 4.91 -26.27
N ALA A 210 -6.52 5.91 -25.42
CA ALA A 210 -7.63 6.87 -25.55
C ALA A 210 -7.53 7.70 -26.85
N GLU A 211 -6.32 7.95 -27.33
CA GLU A 211 -6.02 8.67 -28.57
C GLU A 211 -6.04 7.76 -29.82
N GLY A 212 -6.21 6.44 -29.65
CA GLY A 212 -6.19 5.47 -30.75
C GLY A 212 -4.79 5.17 -31.30
N ASN A 213 -3.74 5.58 -30.57
CA ASN A 213 -2.34 5.29 -30.93
C ASN A 213 -1.90 3.97 -30.29
N TRP A 214 -2.32 2.87 -30.93
CA TRP A 214 -2.15 1.51 -30.38
C TRP A 214 -0.69 1.10 -30.28
N GLU A 215 0.15 1.48 -31.23
CA GLU A 215 1.59 1.16 -31.22
C GLU A 215 2.30 1.85 -30.05
N ALA A 216 2.05 3.13 -29.83
CA ALA A 216 2.60 3.87 -28.68
C ALA A 216 2.09 3.29 -27.35
N ALA A 217 0.84 2.85 -27.31
CA ALA A 217 0.29 2.19 -26.13
C ALA A 217 1.02 0.88 -25.80
N VAL A 218 1.28 0.04 -26.81
CA VAL A 218 2.05 -1.20 -26.65
C VAL A 218 3.45 -0.91 -26.11
N GLU A 219 4.15 0.07 -26.69
CA GLU A 219 5.51 0.44 -26.26
C GLU A 219 5.53 0.91 -24.79
N ALA A 220 4.61 1.78 -24.40
CA ALA A 220 4.51 2.29 -23.05
C ALA A 220 4.18 1.19 -22.02
N PHE A 221 3.22 0.30 -22.31
CA PHE A 221 2.89 -0.81 -21.42
C PHE A 221 4.00 -1.85 -21.34
N ASP A 222 4.72 -2.13 -22.44
CA ASP A 222 5.89 -3.01 -22.43
C ASP A 222 7.03 -2.40 -21.61
N HIS A 223 7.20 -1.07 -21.63
CA HIS A 223 8.16 -0.36 -20.78
C HIS A 223 7.76 -0.46 -19.30
N SER A 224 6.50 -0.17 -18.98
CA SER A 224 5.97 -0.39 -17.63
C SER A 224 6.20 -1.82 -17.14
N THR A 225 5.97 -2.82 -18.01
CA THR A 225 6.21 -4.24 -17.70
C THR A 225 7.68 -4.52 -17.35
N ARG A 226 8.64 -3.95 -18.11
CA ARG A 226 10.08 -4.11 -17.82
C ARG A 226 10.44 -3.50 -16.46
N LEU A 227 10.02 -2.25 -16.21
CA LEU A 227 10.30 -1.56 -14.95
C LEU A 227 9.72 -2.31 -13.75
N ARG A 228 8.48 -2.84 -13.85
CA ARG A 228 7.86 -3.64 -12.79
C ARG A 228 8.57 -4.96 -12.55
N ARG A 229 9.08 -5.60 -13.58
CA ARG A 229 9.91 -6.81 -13.47
C ARG A 229 11.22 -6.53 -12.73
N GLU A 230 11.91 -5.47 -13.09
CA GLU A 230 13.16 -5.05 -12.45
C GLU A 230 12.97 -4.71 -10.96
N ASN A 231 11.81 -4.18 -10.61
CA ASN A 231 11.43 -3.87 -9.22
C ASN A 231 10.78 -5.03 -8.47
N LEU A 232 10.73 -6.22 -9.03
CA LEU A 232 10.12 -7.43 -8.46
C LEU A 232 8.61 -7.25 -8.16
N ASN A 233 7.96 -6.28 -8.80
CA ASN A 233 6.52 -6.03 -8.65
C ASN A 233 5.74 -6.89 -9.66
N TYR A 234 5.74 -8.19 -9.44
CA TYR A 234 5.13 -9.15 -10.35
C TYR A 234 3.60 -9.02 -10.45
N GLY A 235 2.95 -8.49 -9.39
CA GLY A 235 1.50 -8.27 -9.36
C GLY A 235 1.02 -7.27 -10.38
N GLU A 236 1.68 -6.13 -10.41
CA GLU A 236 1.38 -5.06 -11.35
C GLU A 236 1.97 -5.33 -12.74
N MET A 237 3.09 -6.07 -12.81
CA MET A 237 3.66 -6.54 -14.08
C MET A 237 2.64 -7.36 -14.89
N ALA A 238 1.91 -8.27 -14.24
CA ALA A 238 0.87 -9.05 -14.90
C ALA A 238 -0.25 -8.16 -15.49
N GLN A 239 -0.60 -7.09 -14.77
CA GLN A 239 -1.58 -6.11 -15.25
C GLN A 239 -1.06 -5.33 -16.47
N SER A 240 0.20 -4.86 -16.44
CA SER A 240 0.81 -4.17 -17.59
C SER A 240 0.88 -5.06 -18.83
N LEU A 241 1.21 -6.35 -18.66
CA LEU A 241 1.18 -7.33 -19.76
C LEU A 241 -0.23 -7.46 -20.35
N ALA A 242 -1.27 -7.49 -19.52
CA ALA A 242 -2.64 -7.58 -20.01
C ALA A 242 -3.07 -6.30 -20.75
N LEU A 243 -2.65 -5.12 -20.28
CA LEU A 243 -2.90 -3.85 -20.97
C LEU A 243 -2.17 -3.79 -22.32
N ALA A 244 -0.90 -4.24 -22.38
CA ALA A 244 -0.15 -4.36 -23.63
C ALA A 244 -0.82 -5.33 -24.60
N ALA A 245 -1.39 -6.44 -24.09
CA ALA A 245 -2.18 -7.37 -24.90
C ALA A 245 -3.44 -6.72 -25.46
N ASP A 246 -4.16 -5.93 -24.66
CA ASP A 246 -5.31 -5.16 -25.14
C ASP A 246 -4.94 -4.19 -26.27
N ALA A 247 -3.82 -3.47 -26.10
CA ALA A 247 -3.30 -2.56 -27.12
C ALA A 247 -2.92 -3.30 -28.42
N CYS A 248 -2.19 -4.44 -28.31
CA CYS A 248 -1.87 -5.29 -29.47
C CYS A 248 -3.13 -5.79 -30.19
N ARG A 249 -4.17 -6.15 -29.44
CA ARG A 249 -5.45 -6.59 -30.04
C ARG A 249 -6.11 -5.46 -30.84
N GLN A 250 -6.09 -4.23 -30.31
CA GLN A 250 -6.60 -3.05 -31.03
C GLN A 250 -5.76 -2.70 -32.26
N ALA A 251 -4.43 -2.93 -32.19
CA ALA A 251 -3.51 -2.76 -33.32
C ALA A 251 -3.63 -3.86 -34.39
N GLY A 252 -4.55 -4.82 -34.23
CA GLY A 252 -4.73 -5.91 -35.20
C GLY A 252 -3.62 -6.97 -35.16
N LYS A 253 -2.91 -7.12 -34.01
CA LYS A 253 -1.80 -8.05 -33.80
C LYS A 253 -2.21 -9.21 -32.87
N PRO A 254 -3.10 -10.13 -33.29
CA PRO A 254 -3.69 -11.11 -32.38
C PRO A 254 -2.69 -12.13 -31.82
N SER A 255 -1.65 -12.53 -32.55
CA SER A 255 -0.62 -13.44 -32.05
C SER A 255 0.19 -12.80 -30.94
N GLU A 256 0.60 -11.54 -31.10
CA GLU A 256 1.32 -10.79 -30.06
C GLU A 256 0.46 -10.57 -28.81
N ALA A 257 -0.82 -10.26 -29.00
CA ALA A 257 -1.78 -10.12 -27.91
C ALA A 257 -1.96 -11.43 -27.14
N ALA A 258 -2.09 -12.55 -27.85
CA ALA A 258 -2.23 -13.89 -27.27
C ALA A 258 -1.03 -14.23 -26.36
N ASN A 259 0.18 -13.96 -26.85
CA ASN A 259 1.41 -14.22 -26.09
C ASN A 259 1.45 -13.40 -24.79
N ARG A 260 1.17 -12.09 -24.84
CA ARG A 260 1.16 -11.22 -23.65
C ARG A 260 0.10 -11.64 -22.63
N TYR A 261 -1.11 -11.97 -23.08
CA TYR A 261 -2.15 -12.51 -22.19
C TYR A 261 -1.76 -13.84 -21.56
N PHE A 262 -1.07 -14.72 -22.30
CA PHE A 262 -0.57 -15.97 -21.76
C PHE A 262 0.41 -15.74 -20.61
N TRP A 263 1.37 -14.84 -20.78
CA TRP A 263 2.30 -14.48 -19.72
C TRP A 263 1.62 -13.78 -18.54
N ALA A 264 0.65 -12.88 -18.79
CA ALA A 264 -0.15 -12.27 -17.74
C ALA A 264 -0.89 -13.32 -16.92
N GLY A 265 -1.51 -14.29 -17.59
CA GLY A 265 -2.22 -15.39 -16.94
C GLY A 265 -1.31 -16.28 -16.10
N ARG A 266 -0.13 -16.64 -16.61
CA ARG A 266 0.87 -17.42 -15.84
C ARG A 266 1.32 -16.68 -14.58
N CYS A 267 1.61 -15.39 -14.68
CA CYS A 267 1.97 -14.57 -13.53
C CYS A 267 0.83 -14.51 -12.50
N ALA A 268 -0.42 -14.41 -12.94
CA ALA A 268 -1.58 -14.38 -12.05
C ALA A 268 -1.79 -15.71 -11.31
N VAL A 269 -1.56 -16.85 -11.97
CA VAL A 269 -1.61 -18.18 -11.32
C VAL A 269 -0.61 -18.24 -10.16
N LEU A 270 0.64 -17.81 -10.41
CA LEU A 270 1.69 -17.81 -9.39
C LEU A 270 1.38 -16.91 -8.19
N GLN A 271 0.50 -15.91 -8.38
CA GLN A 271 0.05 -15.00 -7.34
C GLN A 271 -1.27 -15.44 -6.66
N GLY A 272 -1.82 -16.61 -7.01
CA GLY A 272 -3.11 -17.06 -6.53
C GLY A 272 -4.33 -16.29 -7.07
N LYS A 273 -4.13 -15.38 -8.04
CA LYS A 273 -5.20 -14.59 -8.68
C LYS A 273 -5.92 -15.39 -9.77
N ILE A 274 -6.54 -16.48 -9.36
CA ILE A 274 -7.09 -17.49 -10.27
C ILE A 274 -8.15 -16.93 -11.23
N GLN A 275 -8.98 -15.99 -10.81
CA GLN A 275 -10.02 -15.40 -11.67
C GLN A 275 -9.41 -14.54 -12.79
N ASP A 276 -8.41 -13.70 -12.48
CA ASP A 276 -7.70 -12.91 -13.48
C ASP A 276 -6.92 -13.82 -14.42
N ALA A 277 -6.27 -14.86 -13.88
CA ALA A 277 -5.58 -15.85 -14.68
C ALA A 277 -6.51 -16.52 -15.71
N LYS A 278 -7.67 -17.02 -15.29
CA LYS A 278 -8.67 -17.65 -16.18
C LYS A 278 -9.11 -16.68 -17.29
N LYS A 279 -9.40 -15.42 -16.93
CA LYS A 279 -9.79 -14.40 -17.91
C LYS A 279 -8.72 -14.24 -18.99
N TRP A 280 -7.46 -14.01 -18.58
CA TRP A 280 -6.36 -13.74 -19.51
C TRP A 280 -5.97 -14.96 -20.34
N LEU A 281 -5.93 -16.14 -19.73
CA LEU A 281 -5.62 -17.39 -20.46
C LEU A 281 -6.69 -17.74 -21.49
N ASN A 282 -7.97 -17.52 -21.19
CA ASN A 282 -9.05 -17.72 -22.18
C ASN A 282 -8.91 -16.73 -23.35
N SER A 283 -8.59 -15.45 -23.07
CA SER A 283 -8.29 -14.47 -24.10
C SER A 283 -7.09 -14.88 -24.96
N ALA A 284 -6.04 -15.39 -24.33
CA ALA A 284 -4.85 -15.91 -25.04
C ALA A 284 -5.21 -17.06 -25.98
N ALA A 285 -5.98 -18.06 -25.52
CA ALA A 285 -6.38 -19.21 -26.35
C ALA A 285 -7.27 -18.79 -27.53
N GLN A 286 -8.20 -17.87 -27.29
CA GLN A 286 -9.07 -17.34 -28.33
C GLN A 286 -8.27 -16.60 -29.42
N LEU A 287 -7.38 -15.69 -29.01
CA LEU A 287 -6.58 -14.88 -29.95
C LEU A 287 -5.55 -15.71 -30.69
N ALA A 288 -4.91 -16.70 -30.02
CA ALA A 288 -4.05 -17.65 -30.71
C ALA A 288 -4.78 -18.43 -31.81
N GLY A 289 -6.02 -18.87 -31.53
CA GLY A 289 -6.88 -19.50 -32.53
C GLY A 289 -7.25 -18.56 -33.70
N GLN A 290 -7.56 -17.28 -33.43
CA GLN A 290 -7.82 -16.29 -34.47
C GLN A 290 -6.59 -15.99 -35.34
N ALA A 291 -5.40 -16.03 -34.75
CA ALA A 291 -4.13 -15.83 -35.45
C ALA A 291 -3.65 -17.07 -36.22
N GLY A 292 -4.31 -18.23 -36.07
CA GLY A 292 -3.81 -19.51 -36.62
C GLY A 292 -2.56 -20.04 -35.90
N ASP A 293 -2.24 -19.54 -34.70
CA ASP A 293 -1.09 -19.96 -33.88
C ASP A 293 -1.48 -21.21 -33.06
N GLU A 294 -1.59 -22.34 -33.75
CA GLU A 294 -1.97 -23.60 -33.11
C GLU A 294 -0.95 -24.06 -32.03
N PRO A 295 0.38 -23.89 -32.18
CA PRO A 295 1.33 -24.19 -31.11
C PRO A 295 1.02 -23.44 -29.81
N LEU A 296 0.89 -22.11 -29.87
CA LEU A 296 0.58 -21.29 -28.70
C LEU A 296 -0.79 -21.66 -28.09
N LYS A 297 -1.80 -21.89 -28.93
CA LYS A 297 -3.13 -22.31 -28.47
C LYS A 297 -3.09 -23.63 -27.69
N GLN A 298 -2.32 -24.63 -28.18
CA GLN A 298 -2.13 -25.90 -27.49
C GLN A 298 -1.38 -25.73 -26.16
N GLU A 299 -0.34 -24.88 -26.13
CA GLU A 299 0.42 -24.57 -24.92
C GLU A 299 -0.51 -23.92 -23.86
N VAL A 300 -1.30 -22.93 -24.25
CA VAL A 300 -2.27 -22.26 -23.36
C VAL A 300 -3.28 -23.26 -22.80
N HIS A 301 -3.86 -24.11 -23.64
CA HIS A 301 -4.82 -25.14 -23.19
C HIS A 301 -4.18 -26.16 -22.24
N SER A 302 -2.93 -26.58 -22.52
CA SER A 302 -2.19 -27.48 -21.64
C SER A 302 -1.96 -26.82 -20.27
N PHE A 303 -1.57 -25.55 -20.27
CA PHE A 303 -1.36 -24.81 -19.03
C PHE A 303 -2.65 -24.65 -18.23
N ILE A 304 -3.78 -24.31 -18.87
CA ILE A 304 -5.10 -24.22 -18.20
C ILE A 304 -5.46 -25.54 -17.51
N LYS A 305 -5.21 -26.69 -18.18
CA LYS A 305 -5.49 -28.01 -17.61
C LYS A 305 -4.61 -28.35 -16.40
N SER A 306 -3.41 -27.80 -16.33
CA SER A 306 -2.47 -28.02 -15.23
C SER A 306 -2.68 -27.07 -14.04
N MET A 307 -3.58 -26.08 -14.16
CA MET A 307 -3.84 -25.12 -13.07
C MET A 307 -4.43 -25.81 -11.85
N PRO A 308 -4.09 -25.36 -10.63
CA PRO A 308 -4.74 -25.85 -9.43
C PRO A 308 -6.25 -25.56 -9.49
N THR A 309 -7.05 -26.56 -9.18
CA THR A 309 -8.49 -26.36 -8.95
C THR A 309 -8.69 -25.50 -7.70
N PRO A 310 -9.61 -24.55 -7.71
CA PRO A 310 -9.88 -23.67 -6.57
C PRO A 310 -10.35 -24.42 -5.33
#